data_1ecfcdc7d53a218ea15b73de0ba5ed1a
#
_entry.id   1ecfcdc7d53a218ea15b73de0ba5ed1a
#
_cell.length_a   1.000
_cell.length_b   1.000
_cell.length_c   1.000
_cell.angle_alpha   90.00
_cell.angle_beta   90.00
_cell.angle_gamma   90.00
#
_symmetry.space_group_name_H-M   'P 1'
#
loop_
_entity.id
_entity.type
_entity.pdbx_description
1 polymer ?
#
loop_
_entity_poly.entity_id
_entity_poly.type
_entity_poly.pdbx_seq_one_letter_code
_entity_poly.pdbx_strand_id
1 'polypeptide(L)'
;SIAETASGYTRSTTLSPVHGAAIAAVAVNGGRLVTPSLVRNIVNDDGLILYTLDPSGGTPIVREETARDLQVLMRETVSKGSASASFKKFARNDMRAVDVGGKTGSLTGENPEGRYDWFVGYAKKDGRKLAFAVMCINKEFWYVKSAYVARKAVEYFFRDSGEN
;
A
#
# COMPACT_ATOMS: atom_id res chain seq x y z
N SER A 1 -22.51 10.29 -7.41
CA SER A 1 -22.05 11.60 -6.92
C SER A 1 -20.55 11.52 -6.56
N ILE A 2 -19.89 12.68 -6.40
CA ILE A 2 -18.48 12.74 -5.95
C ILE A 2 -18.32 12.09 -4.57
N ALA A 3 -19.30 12.28 -3.68
CA ALA A 3 -19.27 11.70 -2.34
C ALA A 3 -19.32 10.15 -2.38
N GLU A 4 -20.15 9.57 -3.23
CA GLU A 4 -20.22 8.11 -3.42
C GLU A 4 -18.92 7.56 -4.00
N THR A 5 -18.34 8.24 -5.00
CA THR A 5 -17.06 7.85 -5.57
C THR A 5 -15.94 7.93 -4.51
N ALA A 6 -15.89 9.01 -3.73
CA ALA A 6 -14.90 9.21 -2.68
C ALA A 6 -15.02 8.19 -1.54
N SER A 7 -16.24 7.72 -1.25
CA SER A 7 -16.48 6.66 -0.25
C SER A 7 -16.27 5.24 -0.79
N GLY A 8 -16.03 5.09 -2.10
CA GLY A 8 -15.92 3.78 -2.74
C GLY A 8 -17.24 3.05 -2.96
N TYR A 9 -18.36 3.77 -2.91
CA TYR A 9 -19.71 3.19 -3.01
C TYR A 9 -20.30 3.26 -4.42
N THR A 10 -19.45 3.23 -5.46
CA THR A 10 -19.92 3.23 -6.85
C THR A 10 -19.46 1.96 -7.57
N ARG A 11 -20.42 1.27 -8.22
CA ARG A 11 -20.13 0.06 -9.02
C ARG A 11 -19.32 0.37 -10.30
N SER A 12 -19.40 1.59 -10.80
CA SER A 12 -18.70 2.04 -12.00
C SER A 12 -17.21 2.38 -11.77
N THR A 13 -16.81 2.61 -10.52
CA THR A 13 -15.43 2.91 -10.17
C THR A 13 -14.70 1.62 -9.82
N THR A 14 -13.82 1.18 -10.71
CA THR A 14 -13.00 -0.02 -10.50
C THR A 14 -11.57 0.35 -10.12
N LEU A 15 -10.95 -0.45 -9.26
CA LEU A 15 -9.60 -0.25 -8.78
C LEU A 15 -8.83 -1.58 -8.80
N SER A 16 -7.67 -1.60 -9.46
CA SER A 16 -6.76 -2.74 -9.35
C SER A 16 -5.88 -2.63 -8.09
N PRO A 17 -5.35 -3.74 -7.55
CA PRO A 17 -4.38 -3.69 -6.45
C PRO A 17 -3.16 -2.81 -6.75
N VAL A 18 -2.62 -2.87 -7.98
CA VAL A 18 -1.48 -2.02 -8.38
C VAL A 18 -1.84 -0.54 -8.29
N HIS A 19 -3.03 -0.16 -8.75
CA HIS A 19 -3.52 1.22 -8.66
C HIS A 19 -3.73 1.63 -7.19
N GLY A 20 -4.29 0.74 -6.36
CA GLY A 20 -4.43 0.97 -4.91
C GLY A 20 -3.08 1.22 -4.24
N ALA A 21 -2.05 0.42 -4.57
CA ALA A 21 -0.70 0.62 -4.07
C ALA A 21 -0.08 1.96 -4.54
N ALA A 22 -0.31 2.34 -5.81
CA ALA A 22 0.16 3.62 -6.35
C ALA A 22 -0.49 4.82 -5.61
N ILE A 23 -1.78 4.73 -5.28
CA ILE A 23 -2.46 5.75 -4.46
C ILE A 23 -1.85 5.82 -3.06
N ALA A 24 -1.59 4.67 -2.41
CA ALA A 24 -0.94 4.64 -1.10
C ALA A 24 0.49 5.21 -1.13
N ALA A 25 1.21 5.00 -2.24
CA ALA A 25 2.55 5.55 -2.45
C ALA A 25 2.57 7.08 -2.41
N VAL A 26 1.49 7.75 -2.83
CA VAL A 26 1.37 9.21 -2.78
C VAL A 26 1.57 9.73 -1.35
N ALA A 27 0.97 9.08 -0.37
CA ALA A 27 1.11 9.49 1.03
C ALA A 27 2.57 9.40 1.50
N VAL A 28 3.30 8.34 1.16
CA VAL A 28 4.67 8.12 1.64
C VAL A 28 5.73 8.82 0.76
N ASN A 29 5.35 9.30 -0.43
CA ASN A 29 6.22 10.02 -1.37
C ASN A 29 6.01 11.54 -1.36
N GLY A 30 5.49 12.11 -0.27
CA GLY A 30 5.33 13.56 -0.13
C GLY A 30 4.32 14.16 -1.10
N GLY A 31 3.26 13.43 -1.43
CA GLY A 31 2.20 13.91 -2.32
C GLY A 31 2.44 13.65 -3.81
N ARG A 32 3.48 12.89 -4.15
CA ARG A 32 3.84 12.60 -5.56
C ARG A 32 3.37 11.21 -5.97
N LEU A 33 2.69 11.14 -7.11
CA LEU A 33 2.33 9.89 -7.76
C LEU A 33 3.50 9.40 -8.62
N VAL A 34 4.00 8.21 -8.31
CA VAL A 34 5.04 7.53 -9.09
C VAL A 34 4.36 6.45 -9.92
N THR A 35 4.62 6.44 -11.22
CA THR A 35 4.12 5.39 -12.11
C THR A 35 4.90 4.09 -11.85
N PRO A 36 4.22 2.98 -11.52
CA PRO A 36 4.88 1.70 -11.37
C PRO A 36 5.60 1.28 -12.66
N SER A 37 6.83 0.81 -12.56
CA SER A 37 7.61 0.28 -13.68
C SER A 37 8.19 -1.08 -13.34
N LEU A 38 8.20 -1.98 -14.30
CA LEU A 38 8.88 -3.28 -14.22
C LEU A 38 10.31 -3.22 -14.78
N VAL A 39 10.65 -2.13 -15.49
CA VAL A 39 11.96 -1.94 -16.11
C VAL A 39 12.76 -0.96 -15.26
N ARG A 40 13.85 -1.42 -14.70
CA ARG A 40 14.78 -0.58 -13.93
C ARG A 40 15.84 0.06 -14.83
N ASN A 41 16.48 -0.76 -15.66
CA ASN A 41 17.50 -0.33 -16.60
C ASN A 41 17.29 -0.96 -17.97
N ILE A 42 17.69 -0.25 -19.01
CA ILE A 42 17.86 -0.79 -20.36
C ILE A 42 19.33 -0.64 -20.70
N VAL A 43 19.98 -1.74 -21.10
CA VAL A 43 21.38 -1.78 -21.52
C VAL A 43 21.47 -2.33 -22.94
N ASN A 44 22.40 -1.86 -23.76
CA ASN A 44 22.69 -2.44 -25.08
C ASN A 44 23.63 -3.65 -24.95
N ASP A 45 23.95 -4.27 -26.08
CA ASP A 45 24.82 -5.46 -26.13
C ASP A 45 26.26 -5.18 -25.67
N ASP A 46 26.71 -3.93 -25.73
CA ASP A 46 28.03 -3.46 -25.25
C ASP A 46 28.04 -3.13 -23.74
N GLY A 47 26.91 -3.29 -23.06
CA GLY A 47 26.77 -2.98 -21.63
C GLY A 47 26.53 -1.51 -21.33
N LEU A 48 26.30 -0.65 -22.34
CA LEU A 48 25.97 0.76 -22.12
C LEU A 48 24.53 0.91 -21.62
N ILE A 49 24.36 1.67 -20.54
CA ILE A 49 23.03 1.97 -19.99
C ILE A 49 22.35 3.01 -20.88
N LEU A 50 21.27 2.61 -21.54
CA LEU A 50 20.44 3.45 -22.38
C LEU A 50 19.32 4.15 -21.61
N TYR A 51 18.87 3.54 -20.51
CA TYR A 51 17.81 4.05 -19.65
C TYR A 51 18.02 3.57 -18.23
N THR A 52 17.75 4.45 -17.26
CA THR A 52 17.63 4.11 -15.84
C THR A 52 16.37 4.74 -15.29
N LEU A 53 15.56 3.95 -14.59
CA LEU A 53 14.40 4.45 -13.88
C LEU A 53 14.84 5.48 -12.82
N ASP A 54 14.28 6.68 -12.89
CA ASP A 54 14.43 7.68 -11.82
C ASP A 54 13.37 7.42 -10.73
N PRO A 55 13.75 6.86 -9.58
CA PRO A 55 12.82 6.59 -8.49
C PRO A 55 12.38 7.87 -7.76
N SER A 56 13.08 8.99 -7.94
CA SER A 56 12.71 10.29 -7.36
C SER A 56 11.66 11.03 -8.20
N GLY A 57 11.45 10.59 -9.43
CA GLY A 57 10.43 11.08 -10.32
C GLY A 57 9.03 10.96 -9.74
N GLY A 58 8.06 11.54 -10.41
CA GLY A 58 6.65 11.46 -10.01
C GLY A 58 5.99 12.83 -10.09
N THR A 59 4.70 12.80 -10.40
CA THR A 59 3.89 14.01 -10.56
C THR A 59 3.33 14.43 -9.21
N PRO A 60 3.51 15.67 -8.75
CA PRO A 60 2.85 16.15 -7.55
C PRO A 60 1.33 16.23 -7.81
N ILE A 61 0.54 15.51 -7.01
CA ILE A 61 -0.92 15.46 -7.12
C ILE A 61 -1.64 15.97 -5.88
N VAL A 62 -0.96 15.97 -4.73
CA VAL A 62 -1.42 16.62 -3.51
C VAL A 62 -0.25 17.37 -2.86
N ARG A 63 -0.54 18.34 -2.01
CA ARG A 63 0.48 19.06 -1.24
C ARG A 63 1.17 18.12 -0.26
N GLU A 64 2.43 18.39 0.03
CA GLU A 64 3.21 17.59 0.98
C GLU A 64 2.60 17.57 2.40
N GLU A 65 2.02 18.70 2.81
CA GLU A 65 1.27 18.81 4.06
C GLU A 65 0.09 17.82 4.09
N THR A 66 -0.71 17.80 3.02
CA THR A 66 -1.83 16.85 2.87
C THR A 66 -1.33 15.38 2.91
N ALA A 67 -0.19 15.10 2.29
CA ALA A 67 0.41 13.76 2.35
C ALA A 67 0.85 13.38 3.77
N ARG A 68 1.35 14.32 4.55
CA ARG A 68 1.67 14.10 5.98
C ARG A 68 0.42 13.83 6.81
N ASP A 69 -0.65 14.60 6.60
CA ASP A 69 -1.93 14.39 7.29
C ASP A 69 -2.52 13.02 6.97
N LEU A 70 -2.47 12.62 5.70
CA LEU A 70 -2.87 11.27 5.28
C LEU A 70 -2.08 10.18 6.01
N GLN A 71 -0.75 10.34 6.17
CA GLN A 71 0.06 9.39 6.92
C GLN A 71 -0.40 9.30 8.39
N VAL A 72 -0.75 10.41 9.03
CA VAL A 72 -1.28 10.42 10.40
C VAL A 72 -2.58 9.62 10.48
N LEU A 73 -3.54 9.90 9.61
CA LEU A 73 -4.83 9.19 9.57
C LEU A 73 -4.66 7.70 9.26
N MET A 74 -3.78 7.36 8.33
CA MET A 74 -3.50 5.97 7.95
C MET A 74 -2.83 5.19 9.09
N ARG A 75 -1.97 5.82 9.90
CA ARG A 75 -1.39 5.21 11.12
C ARG A 75 -2.45 4.92 12.18
N GLU A 76 -3.42 5.81 12.36
CA GLU A 76 -4.52 5.57 13.31
C GLU A 76 -5.33 4.32 12.96
N THR A 77 -5.52 4.01 11.67
CA THR A 77 -6.16 2.77 11.23
C THR A 77 -5.42 1.53 11.73
N VAL A 78 -4.10 1.56 11.76
CA VAL A 78 -3.23 0.45 12.17
C VAL A 78 -3.07 0.39 13.69
N SER A 79 -2.93 1.53 14.35
CA SER A 79 -2.66 1.61 15.79
C SER A 79 -3.90 1.38 16.65
N LYS A 80 -5.03 1.96 16.28
CA LYS A 80 -6.27 1.98 17.08
C LYS A 80 -7.51 1.58 16.29
N GLY A 81 -7.45 1.69 14.94
CA GLY A 81 -8.60 1.51 14.06
C GLY A 81 -8.85 0.07 13.64
N SER A 82 -9.52 -0.07 12.50
CA SER A 82 -10.04 -1.34 11.96
C SER A 82 -8.98 -2.40 11.64
N ALA A 83 -7.71 -2.00 11.44
CA ALA A 83 -6.60 -2.93 11.19
C ALA A 83 -5.82 -3.29 12.46
N SER A 84 -6.08 -2.65 13.61
CA SER A 84 -5.28 -2.77 14.83
C SER A 84 -5.15 -4.23 15.33
N ALA A 85 -6.21 -5.03 15.25
CA ALA A 85 -6.18 -6.43 15.64
C ALA A 85 -5.17 -7.24 14.81
N SER A 86 -5.06 -6.96 13.50
CA SER A 86 -4.11 -7.62 12.60
C SER A 86 -2.66 -7.23 12.89
N PHE A 87 -2.43 -6.01 13.38
CA PHE A 87 -1.11 -5.46 13.68
C PHE A 87 -0.69 -5.57 15.16
N LYS A 88 -1.53 -6.11 16.03
CA LYS A 88 -1.28 -6.21 17.48
C LYS A 88 0.07 -6.85 17.87
N LYS A 89 0.58 -7.77 17.04
CA LYS A 89 1.87 -8.43 17.24
C LYS A 89 3.02 -7.83 16.43
N PHE A 90 2.73 -6.83 15.60
CA PHE A 90 3.72 -6.23 14.69
C PHE A 90 4.82 -5.46 15.44
N ALA A 91 4.47 -4.75 16.51
CA ALA A 91 5.40 -3.96 17.30
C ALA A 91 6.39 -4.79 18.17
N ARG A 92 6.48 -6.11 17.94
CA ARG A 92 7.43 -6.98 18.61
C ARG A 92 8.71 -7.09 17.79
N ASN A 93 9.86 -7.07 18.46
CA ASN A 93 11.18 -7.20 17.85
C ASN A 93 11.54 -6.04 16.90
N ASP A 94 12.19 -6.34 15.79
CA ASP A 94 12.79 -5.39 14.83
C ASP A 94 11.76 -4.52 14.07
N MET A 95 10.47 -4.85 14.18
CA MET A 95 9.39 -4.12 13.51
C MET A 95 8.94 -2.84 14.23
N ARG A 96 9.43 -2.57 15.45
CA ARG A 96 9.05 -1.35 16.21
C ARG A 96 9.38 -0.05 15.49
N ALA A 97 10.46 -0.06 14.72
CA ALA A 97 10.93 1.12 13.99
C ALA A 97 10.23 1.29 12.62
N VAL A 98 9.41 0.33 12.20
CA VAL A 98 8.68 0.41 10.93
C VAL A 98 7.42 1.26 11.12
N ASP A 99 7.38 2.40 10.46
CA ASP A 99 6.16 3.24 10.37
C ASP A 99 5.21 2.64 9.33
N VAL A 100 4.04 2.21 9.77
CA VAL A 100 3.02 1.57 8.92
C VAL A 100 1.72 2.33 9.02
N GLY A 101 1.13 2.62 7.87
CA GLY A 101 -0.20 3.19 7.75
C GLY A 101 -1.01 2.52 6.66
N GLY A 102 -2.32 2.56 6.78
CA GLY A 102 -3.20 1.99 5.76
C GLY A 102 -4.67 2.34 5.93
N LYS A 103 -5.47 1.87 4.99
CA LYS A 103 -6.92 2.00 4.99
C LYS A 103 -7.56 0.67 4.64
N THR A 104 -8.51 0.24 5.44
CA THR A 104 -9.35 -0.93 5.16
C THR A 104 -10.49 -0.56 4.22
N GLY A 105 -10.88 -1.50 3.38
CA GLY A 105 -12.07 -1.42 2.56
C GLY A 105 -12.81 -2.76 2.60
N SER A 106 -14.13 -2.72 2.50
CA SER A 106 -14.94 -3.94 2.50
C SER A 106 -16.17 -3.72 1.63
N LEU A 107 -16.37 -4.60 0.67
CA LEU A 107 -17.53 -4.57 -0.22
C LEU A 107 -17.91 -5.98 -0.65
N THR A 108 -19.12 -6.14 -1.17
CA THR A 108 -19.58 -7.40 -1.77
C THR A 108 -19.44 -7.29 -3.28
N GLY A 109 -18.87 -8.32 -3.90
CA GLY A 109 -18.71 -8.43 -5.35
C GLY A 109 -19.36 -9.70 -5.88
N GLU A 110 -19.60 -9.73 -7.19
CA GLU A 110 -20.30 -10.81 -7.88
C GLU A 110 -19.39 -11.59 -8.84
N ASN A 111 -18.21 -11.05 -9.18
CA ASN A 111 -17.30 -11.71 -10.12
C ASN A 111 -15.82 -11.61 -9.66
N PRO A 112 -15.32 -12.63 -8.95
CA PRO A 112 -16.04 -13.77 -8.35
C PRO A 112 -16.97 -13.30 -7.22
N GLU A 113 -18.03 -14.08 -6.97
CA GLU A 113 -18.94 -13.80 -5.86
C GLU A 113 -18.21 -13.91 -4.52
N GLY A 114 -18.41 -12.92 -3.64
CA GLY A 114 -17.79 -12.91 -2.32
C GLY A 114 -17.71 -11.56 -1.66
N ARG A 115 -17.10 -11.57 -0.47
CA ARG A 115 -16.75 -10.36 0.29
C ARG A 115 -15.32 -10.00 -0.01
N TYR A 116 -15.12 -8.83 -0.57
CA TYR A 116 -13.83 -8.27 -0.94
C TYR A 116 -13.30 -7.47 0.25
N ASP A 117 -12.29 -7.98 0.90
CA ASP A 117 -11.61 -7.32 2.01
C ASP A 117 -10.32 -6.70 1.49
N TRP A 118 -10.23 -5.37 1.55
CA TRP A 118 -9.11 -4.59 1.09
C TRP A 118 -8.29 -4.02 2.23
N PHE A 119 -7.00 -3.99 2.05
CA PHE A 119 -6.11 -3.17 2.86
C PHE A 119 -5.04 -2.55 1.97
N VAL A 120 -5.06 -1.22 1.88
CA VAL A 120 -4.16 -0.42 1.06
C VAL A 120 -3.32 0.42 1.99
N GLY A 121 -2.01 0.46 1.79
CA GLY A 121 -1.16 1.15 2.74
C GLY A 121 0.29 1.31 2.31
N TYR A 122 1.06 1.82 3.25
CA TYR A 122 2.50 1.98 3.14
C TYR A 122 3.20 1.46 4.39
N ALA A 123 4.50 1.18 4.24
CA ALA A 123 5.43 0.98 5.33
C ALA A 123 6.76 1.66 5.01
N LYS A 124 7.44 2.23 6.02
CA LYS A 124 8.75 2.85 5.84
C LYS A 124 9.65 2.65 7.04
N LYS A 125 10.95 2.47 6.79
CA LYS A 125 12.00 2.36 7.79
C LYS A 125 13.35 2.64 7.13
N ASP A 126 14.20 3.44 7.76
CA ASP A 126 15.61 3.67 7.36
C ASP A 126 15.76 4.05 5.86
N GLY A 127 14.92 4.97 5.38
CA GLY A 127 14.90 5.43 4.00
C GLY A 127 14.21 4.48 3.00
N ARG A 128 13.98 3.21 3.37
CA ARG A 128 13.22 2.26 2.54
C ARG A 128 11.73 2.50 2.68
N LYS A 129 11.02 2.39 1.57
CA LYS A 129 9.58 2.58 1.49
C LYS A 129 8.94 1.42 0.75
N LEU A 130 7.79 0.97 1.22
CA LEU A 130 6.93 -0.03 0.58
C LEU A 130 5.53 0.53 0.51
N ALA A 131 4.93 0.60 -0.66
CA ALA A 131 3.50 0.79 -0.82
C ALA A 131 2.86 -0.53 -1.23
N PHE A 132 1.70 -0.83 -0.69
CA PHE A 132 1.04 -2.11 -0.93
C PHE A 132 -0.48 -1.97 -1.02
N ALA A 133 -1.09 -2.91 -1.74
CA ALA A 133 -2.52 -3.15 -1.68
C ALA A 133 -2.77 -4.66 -1.67
N VAL A 134 -3.58 -5.09 -0.75
CA VAL A 134 -3.98 -6.50 -0.60
C VAL A 134 -5.50 -6.59 -0.70
N MET A 135 -5.97 -7.52 -1.51
CA MET A 135 -7.38 -7.86 -1.63
C MET A 135 -7.54 -9.36 -1.33
N CYS A 136 -8.39 -9.68 -0.36
CA CYS A 136 -8.81 -11.04 -0.06
C CYS A 136 -10.28 -11.20 -0.41
N ILE A 137 -10.62 -12.22 -1.20
CA ILE A 137 -12.00 -12.53 -1.53
C ILE A 137 -12.42 -13.74 -0.69
N ASN A 138 -13.40 -13.54 0.19
CA ASN A 138 -13.94 -14.57 1.08
C ASN A 138 -15.40 -14.85 0.68
N LYS A 139 -15.80 -16.12 0.55
CA LYS A 139 -17.18 -16.47 0.23
C LYS A 139 -18.08 -16.28 1.44
N GLU A 140 -18.13 -17.23 2.35
CA GLU A 140 -19.05 -17.23 3.50
C GLU A 140 -18.41 -16.66 4.76
N PHE A 141 -17.15 -17.01 5.02
CA PHE A 141 -16.42 -16.64 6.23
C PHE A 141 -15.16 -15.83 5.90
N TRP A 142 -14.79 -14.96 6.82
CA TRP A 142 -13.57 -14.17 6.73
C TRP A 142 -12.36 -14.98 7.24
N TYR A 143 -11.92 -15.96 6.47
CA TYR A 143 -10.80 -16.83 6.84
C TYR A 143 -9.49 -16.06 6.99
N VAL A 144 -9.23 -15.14 6.08
CA VAL A 144 -8.00 -14.34 6.07
C VAL A 144 -8.33 -12.88 5.84
N LYS A 145 -7.82 -12.01 6.70
CA LYS A 145 -7.93 -10.56 6.57
C LYS A 145 -6.80 -10.01 5.70
N SER A 146 -7.14 -9.12 4.78
CA SER A 146 -6.17 -8.41 3.94
C SER A 146 -5.11 -7.67 4.77
N ALA A 147 -5.50 -7.05 5.88
CA ALA A 147 -4.57 -6.41 6.80
C ALA A 147 -3.58 -7.39 7.45
N TYR A 148 -3.97 -8.65 7.69
CA TYR A 148 -3.06 -9.68 8.18
C TYR A 148 -2.03 -10.08 7.12
N VAL A 149 -2.46 -10.28 5.88
CA VAL A 149 -1.56 -10.60 4.75
C VAL A 149 -0.58 -9.45 4.50
N ALA A 150 -1.08 -8.20 4.49
CA ALA A 150 -0.25 -7.02 4.35
C ALA A 150 0.81 -6.92 5.45
N ARG A 151 0.43 -7.17 6.73
CA ARG A 151 1.38 -7.22 7.83
C ARG A 151 2.48 -8.25 7.57
N LYS A 152 2.14 -9.44 7.09
CA LYS A 152 3.12 -10.49 6.77
C LYS A 152 4.07 -10.07 5.64
N ALA A 153 3.56 -9.42 4.61
CA ALA A 153 4.36 -8.88 3.51
C ALA A 153 5.33 -7.79 4.01
N VAL A 154 4.86 -6.88 4.87
CA VAL A 154 5.71 -5.85 5.49
C VAL A 154 6.77 -6.47 6.39
N GLU A 155 6.41 -7.47 7.23
CA GLU A 155 7.37 -8.19 8.07
C GLU A 155 8.45 -8.86 7.21
N TYR A 156 8.09 -9.49 6.10
CA TYR A 156 9.04 -10.10 5.18
C TYR A 156 9.96 -9.05 4.55
N PHE A 157 9.40 -8.00 3.98
CA PHE A 157 10.15 -6.95 3.27
C PHE A 157 11.21 -6.26 4.15
N PHE A 158 10.95 -6.06 5.45
CA PHE A 158 11.87 -5.38 6.35
C PHE A 158 12.76 -6.33 7.17
N ARG A 159 12.49 -7.65 7.18
CA ARG A 159 13.35 -8.66 7.81
C ARG A 159 14.58 -8.96 6.98
N ASP A 160 14.45 -9.15 5.68
CA ASP A 160 15.52 -9.55 4.77
C ASP A 160 16.58 -8.45 4.53
N SER A 161 16.55 -7.37 5.30
CA SER A 161 17.49 -6.25 5.13
C SER A 161 18.71 -6.32 6.03
N GLY A 162 18.90 -7.41 6.75
CA GLY A 162 19.99 -7.60 7.71
C GLY A 162 21.07 -8.60 7.31
N GLU A 163 20.91 -9.32 6.20
CA GLU A 163 21.88 -10.33 5.75
C GLU A 163 22.14 -10.19 4.24
N ASN A 164 22.94 -9.19 3.85
CA ASN A 164 23.76 -9.19 2.65
C ASN A 164 24.95 -8.24 2.82
#